data_7f8b9281b5b93955066a2710a9317bdc
#
_entry.id   7f8b9281b5b93955066a2710a9317bdc
#
_cell.length_a   1.000
_cell.length_b   1.000
_cell.length_c   1.000
_cell.angle_alpha   90.00
_cell.angle_beta   90.00
_cell.angle_gamma   90.00
#
_symmetry.space_group_name_H-M   'P 1'
#
loop_
_entity.id
_entity.type
_entity.pdbx_description
1 polymer ?
#
loop_
_entity_poly.entity_id
_entity_poly.type
_entity_poly.pdbx_seq_one_letter_code
_entity_poly.pdbx_strand_id
1 'polypeptide(L)'
;RPLFQVPARRGAQAESQPTSSACRLQQVAKMCSQAAHPALMIPGPIEFDDAVLQSMAHYSESHVGSGFVSTFGDTLSMLRKLFQTTNPASQPFVINGSGTLGWDMVAVNLVEPGENALVLSTGYFGDGFADCLTAYGANVTKITGPVGSRPQPDEIEKALKEKKYKIITATHVDTSTGVLFDLKSLSDVVKRVSPETLIIADGVCSVACEEIAFDDWGLDGVVTAGQKAIGCPTGLHISMFSGRAIDVVHNRKTEPATYFASMKRWIPIMQNYEAKKPSYFSTPSPQLIHALNTAVSQILVRPLSERFQRHIEVSNKVKKAVADLGLKVVAAKPEDQAHAMTAIYLPDGVSIPDILPKLLNKGIIFAGGLHKEIGTKYIRFGHMGPSAMDPKRNDIDNALKALKESLAESGYKA
;
A
#
# COMPACT_ATOMS: atom_id res chain seq x y z
N ARG A 1 -0.67 -10.01 63.07
CA ARG A 1 -0.70 -9.22 61.84
C ARG A 1 -2.13 -9.19 61.33
N PRO A 2 -2.77 -8.03 61.12
CA PRO A 2 -4.17 -7.96 60.74
C PRO A 2 -4.34 -8.17 59.24
N LEU A 3 -5.36 -8.95 58.93
CA LEU A 3 -5.90 -9.18 57.56
C LEU A 3 -6.61 -7.90 57.08
N PHE A 4 -6.27 -7.49 55.84
CA PHE A 4 -6.96 -6.41 55.17
C PHE A 4 -8.41 -6.81 54.83
N GLN A 5 -9.39 -6.16 55.44
CA GLN A 5 -10.78 -6.23 55.00
C GLN A 5 -11.00 -5.30 53.82
N VAL A 6 -11.49 -5.86 52.70
CA VAL A 6 -11.96 -5.12 51.53
C VAL A 6 -13.37 -4.57 51.81
N PRO A 7 -13.64 -3.28 51.65
CA PRO A 7 -15.00 -2.75 51.89
C PRO A 7 -15.95 -3.19 50.78
N ALA A 8 -17.14 -3.60 51.17
CA ALA A 8 -18.24 -3.95 50.29
C ALA A 8 -18.65 -2.74 49.41
N ARG A 9 -18.67 -2.95 48.10
CA ARG A 9 -19.20 -1.95 47.15
C ARG A 9 -20.68 -1.72 47.43
N ARG A 10 -21.05 -0.48 47.71
CA ARG A 10 -22.45 -0.02 47.74
C ARG A 10 -23.05 -0.18 46.35
N GLY A 11 -24.29 -0.69 46.30
CA GLY A 11 -25.03 -0.95 45.09
C GLY A 11 -25.15 0.29 44.21
N ALA A 12 -24.74 0.13 42.94
CA ALA A 12 -25.05 1.09 41.89
C ALA A 12 -26.56 1.04 41.60
N GLN A 13 -27.23 2.19 41.74
CA GLN A 13 -28.59 2.35 41.26
C GLN A 13 -28.62 2.06 39.77
N ALA A 14 -29.50 1.15 39.36
CA ALA A 14 -29.74 0.86 37.98
C ALA A 14 -30.35 2.08 37.29
N GLU A 15 -29.57 2.78 36.45
CA GLU A 15 -30.12 3.76 35.52
C GLU A 15 -31.04 3.02 34.55
N SER A 16 -32.29 3.47 34.46
CA SER A 16 -33.29 2.93 33.55
C SER A 16 -32.81 3.11 32.11
N GLN A 17 -32.60 2.00 31.41
CA GLN A 17 -32.23 2.00 30.00
C GLN A 17 -33.35 2.62 29.14
N PRO A 18 -33.02 3.42 28.13
CA PRO A 18 -34.02 4.01 27.24
C PRO A 18 -34.75 2.93 26.44
N THR A 19 -36.07 2.94 26.51
CA THR A 19 -36.98 1.89 26.06
C THR A 19 -37.43 2.00 24.62
N SER A 20 -36.84 2.86 23.75
CA SER A 20 -37.22 2.96 22.35
C SER A 20 -36.19 2.31 21.42
N SER A 21 -36.68 1.52 20.46
CA SER A 21 -35.87 0.91 19.38
C SER A 21 -35.05 1.95 18.61
N ALA A 22 -35.58 3.17 18.45
CA ALA A 22 -34.90 4.28 17.81
C ALA A 22 -33.68 4.77 18.60
N CYS A 23 -33.75 4.81 19.94
CA CYS A 23 -32.64 5.21 20.78
C CYS A 23 -31.53 4.14 20.80
N ARG A 24 -31.90 2.85 20.77
CA ARG A 24 -30.93 1.74 20.62
C ARG A 24 -30.25 1.75 19.27
N LEU A 25 -31.00 2.00 18.16
CA LEU A 25 -30.43 2.13 16.83
C LEU A 25 -29.48 3.33 16.72
N GLN A 26 -29.80 4.47 17.35
CA GLN A 26 -28.92 5.62 17.40
C GLN A 26 -27.67 5.37 18.27
N GLN A 27 -27.79 4.64 19.38
CA GLN A 27 -26.63 4.24 20.19
C GLN A 27 -25.74 3.25 19.44
N VAL A 28 -26.30 2.26 18.77
CA VAL A 28 -25.55 1.31 17.92
C VAL A 28 -24.88 2.05 16.76
N ALA A 29 -25.57 2.98 16.11
CA ALA A 29 -25.00 3.80 15.05
C ALA A 29 -23.84 4.68 15.55
N LYS A 30 -23.94 5.27 16.75
CA LYS A 30 -22.85 6.03 17.38
C LYS A 30 -21.67 5.15 17.81
N MET A 31 -21.91 3.90 18.17
CA MET A 31 -20.85 2.95 18.53
C MET A 31 -20.09 2.41 17.30
N CYS A 32 -20.65 2.59 16.10
CA CYS A 32 -20.15 2.03 14.86
C CYS A 32 -19.47 3.05 13.93
N SER A 33 -19.48 4.35 14.25
CA SER A 33 -18.88 5.39 13.43
C SER A 33 -17.61 5.94 14.05
N GLN A 34 -16.64 6.26 13.18
CA GLN A 34 -15.43 6.97 13.58
C GLN A 34 -15.78 8.36 14.12
N ALA A 35 -14.95 8.87 15.05
CA ALA A 35 -15.07 10.26 15.49
C ALA A 35 -14.92 11.22 14.30
N ALA A 36 -15.59 12.37 14.35
CA ALA A 36 -15.44 13.42 13.35
C ALA A 36 -13.97 13.88 13.29
N HIS A 37 -13.40 13.87 12.09
CA HIS A 37 -12.02 14.23 11.83
C HIS A 37 -11.86 14.84 10.44
N PRO A 38 -10.77 15.57 10.16
CA PRO A 38 -10.46 16.01 8.82
C PRO A 38 -10.25 14.80 7.89
N ALA A 39 -10.80 14.84 6.68
CA ALA A 39 -10.63 13.78 5.70
C ALA A 39 -9.17 13.64 5.26
N LEU A 40 -8.63 12.45 5.40
CA LEU A 40 -7.22 12.15 5.10
C LEU A 40 -7.06 11.81 3.62
N MET A 41 -6.71 12.82 2.83
CA MET A 41 -6.58 12.74 1.38
C MET A 41 -5.12 12.76 0.92
N ILE A 42 -4.23 12.13 1.68
CA ILE A 42 -2.83 11.89 1.31
C ILE A 42 -2.67 10.54 0.61
N PRO A 43 -1.57 10.28 -0.13
CA PRO A 43 -1.33 8.99 -0.77
C PRO A 43 -0.94 7.88 0.22
N GLY A 44 -1.57 7.83 1.38
CA GLY A 44 -1.42 6.86 2.44
C GLY A 44 -0.51 7.30 3.60
N PRO A 45 -0.92 6.90 4.86
CA PRO A 45 -2.14 6.13 5.13
C PRO A 45 -3.42 6.82 4.64
N ILE A 46 -4.48 6.04 4.43
CA ILE A 46 -5.76 6.53 3.90
C ILE A 46 -6.88 6.38 4.92
N GLU A 47 -8.06 6.89 4.57
CA GLU A 47 -9.30 6.63 5.30
C GLU A 47 -9.61 5.14 5.37
N PHE A 48 -10.22 4.69 6.46
CA PHE A 48 -10.66 3.31 6.65
C PHE A 48 -12.18 3.21 6.62
N ASP A 49 -12.66 2.02 6.30
CA ASP A 49 -14.06 1.64 6.52
C ASP A 49 -14.29 1.35 8.02
N ASP A 50 -15.47 1.73 8.52
CA ASP A 50 -15.82 1.51 9.93
C ASP A 50 -15.74 0.03 10.32
N ALA A 51 -16.16 -0.88 9.43
CA ALA A 51 -16.11 -2.31 9.70
C ALA A 51 -14.67 -2.83 9.84
N VAL A 52 -13.70 -2.23 9.16
CA VAL A 52 -12.28 -2.57 9.31
C VAL A 52 -11.79 -2.18 10.70
N LEU A 53 -12.11 -0.98 11.18
CA LEU A 53 -11.73 -0.55 12.53
C LEU A 53 -12.46 -1.35 13.62
N GLN A 54 -13.72 -1.71 13.41
CA GLN A 54 -14.47 -2.56 14.34
C GLN A 54 -13.85 -3.95 14.45
N SER A 55 -13.35 -4.52 13.35
CA SER A 55 -12.68 -5.82 13.38
C SER A 55 -11.36 -5.79 14.14
N MET A 56 -10.68 -4.63 14.23
CA MET A 56 -9.52 -4.44 15.12
C MET A 56 -9.89 -4.46 16.61
N ALA A 57 -11.12 -4.13 16.98
CA ALA A 57 -11.58 -4.18 18.37
C ALA A 57 -11.78 -5.62 18.89
N HIS A 58 -11.22 -6.60 18.19
CA HIS A 58 -11.19 -8.00 18.60
C HIS A 58 -10.45 -8.15 19.94
N TYR A 59 -10.96 -9.03 20.81
CA TYR A 59 -10.28 -9.36 22.07
C TYR A 59 -8.89 -9.98 21.81
N SER A 60 -8.03 -9.97 22.82
CA SER A 60 -6.71 -10.62 22.73
C SER A 60 -6.88 -12.11 22.63
N GLU A 61 -6.24 -12.72 21.64
CA GLU A 61 -6.31 -14.16 21.37
C GLU A 61 -4.93 -14.76 21.11
N SER A 62 -4.84 -16.09 21.23
CA SER A 62 -3.62 -16.82 20.92
C SER A 62 -3.39 -16.91 19.42
N HIS A 63 -2.20 -16.53 18.97
CA HIS A 63 -1.77 -16.66 17.58
C HIS A 63 -1.65 -18.11 17.08
N VAL A 64 -1.75 -19.10 17.97
CA VAL A 64 -1.82 -20.53 17.66
C VAL A 64 -3.21 -21.11 17.95
N GLY A 65 -4.16 -20.28 18.39
CA GLY A 65 -5.56 -20.68 18.59
C GLY A 65 -6.27 -20.95 17.26
N SER A 66 -7.18 -21.92 17.25
CA SER A 66 -7.86 -22.37 16.02
C SER A 66 -8.62 -21.25 15.31
N GLY A 67 -9.22 -20.31 16.04
CA GLY A 67 -9.93 -19.15 15.47
C GLY A 67 -8.99 -18.25 14.69
N PHE A 68 -7.90 -17.83 15.30
CA PHE A 68 -6.89 -17.00 14.65
C PHE A 68 -6.23 -17.71 13.46
N VAL A 69 -5.84 -18.97 13.64
CA VAL A 69 -5.23 -19.79 12.57
C VAL A 69 -6.15 -19.88 11.35
N SER A 70 -7.46 -20.05 11.58
CA SER A 70 -8.45 -20.04 10.50
C SER A 70 -8.52 -18.68 9.81
N THR A 71 -8.66 -17.59 10.56
CA THR A 71 -8.75 -16.23 10.02
C THR A 71 -7.49 -15.87 9.22
N PHE A 72 -6.32 -16.18 9.74
CA PHE A 72 -5.07 -15.87 9.05
C PHE A 72 -4.93 -16.68 7.75
N GLY A 73 -5.23 -17.98 7.79
CA GLY A 73 -5.20 -18.82 6.59
C GLY A 73 -6.19 -18.36 5.53
N ASP A 74 -7.40 -17.94 5.91
CA ASP A 74 -8.39 -17.35 4.99
C ASP A 74 -7.89 -16.06 4.38
N THR A 75 -7.23 -15.21 5.19
CA THR A 75 -6.60 -13.97 4.72
C THR A 75 -5.55 -14.24 3.66
N LEU A 76 -4.63 -15.20 3.90
CA LEU A 76 -3.60 -15.58 2.92
C LEU A 76 -4.23 -16.11 1.62
N SER A 77 -5.28 -16.92 1.72
CA SER A 77 -6.02 -17.42 0.55
C SER A 77 -6.69 -16.29 -0.25
N MET A 78 -7.24 -15.29 0.44
CA MET A 78 -7.82 -14.12 -0.21
C MET A 78 -6.76 -13.24 -0.87
N LEU A 79 -5.56 -13.13 -0.30
CA LEU A 79 -4.45 -12.40 -0.91
C LEU A 79 -4.02 -13.04 -2.24
N ARG A 80 -4.07 -14.37 -2.38
CA ARG A 80 -3.84 -15.02 -3.68
C ARG A 80 -4.80 -14.50 -4.76
N LYS A 81 -6.08 -14.33 -4.41
CA LYS A 81 -7.09 -13.75 -5.32
C LYS A 81 -6.81 -12.28 -5.62
N LEU A 82 -6.42 -11.50 -4.62
CA LEU A 82 -6.10 -10.09 -4.77
C LEU A 82 -4.90 -9.86 -5.72
N PHE A 83 -3.87 -10.70 -5.62
CA PHE A 83 -2.71 -10.65 -6.52
C PHE A 83 -2.93 -11.38 -7.85
N GLN A 84 -4.07 -12.02 -8.04
CA GLN A 84 -4.42 -12.79 -9.24
C GLN A 84 -3.40 -13.91 -9.51
N THR A 85 -3.14 -14.73 -8.49
CA THR A 85 -2.33 -15.94 -8.61
C THR A 85 -3.14 -17.19 -8.25
N THR A 86 -3.02 -18.21 -9.09
CA THR A 86 -3.53 -19.57 -8.84
C THR A 86 -2.41 -20.59 -8.70
N ASN A 87 -1.16 -20.16 -8.91
CA ASN A 87 -0.01 -21.03 -8.80
C ASN A 87 0.26 -21.41 -7.34
N PRO A 88 0.16 -22.69 -6.96
CA PRO A 88 0.39 -23.14 -5.58
C PRO A 88 1.84 -22.95 -5.12
N ALA A 89 2.80 -22.85 -6.04
CA ALA A 89 4.21 -22.56 -5.73
C ALA A 89 4.45 -21.10 -5.33
N SER A 90 3.54 -20.19 -5.66
CA SER A 90 3.62 -18.80 -5.20
C SER A 90 3.30 -18.73 -3.71
N GLN A 91 3.94 -17.82 -2.97
CA GLN A 91 3.81 -17.71 -1.52
C GLN A 91 3.41 -16.29 -1.11
N PRO A 92 2.25 -16.11 -0.46
CA PRO A 92 1.89 -14.87 0.23
C PRO A 92 2.60 -14.76 1.57
N PHE A 93 2.94 -13.54 1.96
CA PHE A 93 3.46 -13.19 3.28
C PHE A 93 2.67 -12.04 3.87
N VAL A 94 2.36 -12.13 5.16
CA VAL A 94 1.84 -11.03 5.98
C VAL A 94 2.65 -10.98 7.27
N ILE A 95 3.42 -9.93 7.45
CA ILE A 95 4.40 -9.79 8.54
C ILE A 95 4.24 -8.41 9.17
N ASN A 96 4.39 -8.33 10.50
CA ASN A 96 4.39 -7.04 11.20
C ASN A 96 5.50 -6.14 10.64
N GLY A 97 5.13 -4.99 10.12
CA GLY A 97 6.08 -4.06 9.50
C GLY A 97 5.40 -3.07 8.56
N SER A 98 6.19 -2.41 7.75
CA SER A 98 5.73 -1.49 6.71
C SER A 98 6.07 -2.01 5.32
N GLY A 99 5.67 -1.28 4.27
CA GLY A 99 6.08 -1.60 2.90
C GLY A 99 7.60 -1.69 2.73
N THR A 100 8.35 -0.87 3.46
CA THR A 100 9.83 -0.85 3.44
C THR A 100 10.44 -2.18 3.90
N LEU A 101 9.79 -2.93 4.80
CA LEU A 101 10.22 -4.29 5.14
C LEU A 101 10.25 -5.20 3.90
N GLY A 102 9.39 -4.95 2.92
CA GLY A 102 9.40 -5.69 1.66
C GLY A 102 10.69 -5.47 0.85
N TRP A 103 11.24 -4.27 0.90
CA TRP A 103 12.54 -4.00 0.27
C TRP A 103 13.66 -4.77 0.95
N ASP A 104 13.70 -4.75 2.30
CA ASP A 104 14.65 -5.57 3.08
C ASP A 104 14.50 -7.05 2.74
N MET A 105 13.27 -7.57 2.69
CA MET A 105 13.00 -8.97 2.36
C MET A 105 13.50 -9.33 0.96
N VAL A 106 13.25 -8.50 -0.05
CA VAL A 106 13.74 -8.68 -1.41
C VAL A 106 15.27 -8.65 -1.44
N ALA A 107 15.86 -7.58 -0.89
CA ALA A 107 17.31 -7.37 -0.95
C ALA A 107 18.09 -8.49 -0.26
N VAL A 108 17.69 -8.88 0.94
CA VAL A 108 18.46 -9.83 1.75
C VAL A 108 18.21 -11.30 1.38
N ASN A 109 17.06 -11.63 0.78
CA ASN A 109 16.72 -13.02 0.44
C ASN A 109 16.95 -13.37 -1.03
N LEU A 110 16.70 -12.43 -1.97
CA LEU A 110 16.75 -12.71 -3.40
C LEU A 110 18.06 -12.30 -4.08
N VAL A 111 18.86 -11.48 -3.41
CA VAL A 111 20.16 -11.02 -3.94
C VAL A 111 21.26 -11.37 -2.96
N GLU A 112 22.33 -11.99 -3.43
CA GLU A 112 23.52 -12.21 -2.63
C GLU A 112 24.50 -11.03 -2.77
N PRO A 113 25.33 -10.73 -1.76
CA PRO A 113 26.34 -9.67 -1.88
C PRO A 113 27.17 -9.84 -3.13
N GLY A 114 27.33 -8.76 -3.92
CA GLY A 114 28.06 -8.76 -5.18
C GLY A 114 27.23 -9.14 -6.41
N GLU A 115 26.01 -9.65 -6.27
CA GLU A 115 25.11 -9.85 -7.40
C GLU A 115 24.56 -8.52 -7.93
N ASN A 116 24.23 -8.48 -9.22
CA ASN A 116 23.74 -7.27 -9.86
C ASN A 116 22.22 -7.14 -9.70
N ALA A 117 21.77 -5.94 -9.40
CA ALA A 117 20.36 -5.56 -9.39
C ALA A 117 20.13 -4.34 -10.30
N LEU A 118 19.07 -4.36 -11.09
CA LEU A 118 18.64 -3.24 -11.91
C LEU A 118 17.42 -2.59 -11.26
N VAL A 119 17.51 -1.28 -10.97
CA VAL A 119 16.42 -0.51 -10.37
C VAL A 119 15.90 0.52 -11.36
N LEU A 120 14.59 0.48 -11.63
CA LEU A 120 13.89 1.43 -12.47
C LEU A 120 13.21 2.45 -11.55
N SER A 121 13.80 3.66 -11.47
CA SER A 121 13.32 4.72 -10.57
C SER A 121 12.47 5.73 -11.31
N THR A 122 11.33 6.06 -10.69
CA THR A 122 10.43 7.13 -11.11
C THR A 122 10.28 8.20 -10.02
N GLY A 123 11.04 8.10 -8.93
CA GLY A 123 11.02 9.05 -7.84
C GLY A 123 11.68 8.56 -6.55
N TYR A 124 11.25 9.12 -5.43
CA TYR A 124 11.82 8.90 -4.10
C TYR A 124 11.82 7.42 -3.67
N PHE A 125 10.75 6.68 -3.98
CA PHE A 125 10.63 5.29 -3.53
C PHE A 125 11.47 4.33 -4.36
N GLY A 126 11.59 4.58 -5.66
CA GLY A 126 12.54 3.84 -6.51
C GLY A 126 13.99 4.09 -6.07
N ASP A 127 14.36 5.34 -5.75
CA ASP A 127 15.68 5.67 -5.21
C ASP A 127 15.94 4.97 -3.87
N GLY A 128 14.95 4.96 -2.95
CA GLY A 128 15.06 4.28 -1.66
C GLY A 128 15.23 2.76 -1.81
N PHE A 129 14.58 2.14 -2.78
CA PHE A 129 14.76 0.71 -3.04
C PHE A 129 16.19 0.41 -3.55
N ALA A 130 16.76 1.29 -4.38
CA ALA A 130 18.16 1.18 -4.81
C ALA A 130 19.13 1.29 -3.62
N ASP A 131 18.89 2.23 -2.70
CA ASP A 131 19.69 2.39 -1.48
C ASP A 131 19.60 1.16 -0.58
N CYS A 132 18.40 0.57 -0.43
CA CYS A 132 18.19 -0.66 0.32
C CYS A 132 18.99 -1.83 -0.26
N LEU A 133 18.93 -2.05 -1.57
CA LEU A 133 19.69 -3.10 -2.25
C LEU A 133 21.21 -2.90 -2.07
N THR A 134 21.66 -1.65 -2.16
CA THR A 134 23.08 -1.28 -1.92
C THR A 134 23.50 -1.58 -0.49
N ALA A 135 22.63 -1.30 0.49
CA ALA A 135 22.91 -1.56 1.91
C ALA A 135 23.15 -3.05 2.21
N TYR A 136 22.51 -3.95 1.45
CA TYR A 136 22.72 -5.40 1.53
C TYR A 136 23.83 -5.92 0.61
N GLY A 137 24.60 -5.04 -0.02
CA GLY A 137 25.79 -5.39 -0.80
C GLY A 137 25.54 -5.76 -2.25
N ALA A 138 24.37 -5.48 -2.82
CA ALA A 138 24.11 -5.66 -4.25
C ALA A 138 24.88 -4.62 -5.08
N ASN A 139 25.30 -5.02 -6.29
CA ASN A 139 25.80 -4.10 -7.29
C ASN A 139 24.63 -3.48 -8.06
N VAL A 140 24.20 -2.30 -7.64
CA VAL A 140 23.01 -1.66 -8.18
C VAL A 140 23.34 -0.82 -9.43
N THR A 141 22.63 -1.10 -10.51
CA THR A 141 22.50 -0.20 -11.66
C THR A 141 21.11 0.46 -11.56
N LYS A 142 21.05 1.78 -11.66
CA LYS A 142 19.79 2.53 -11.59
C LYS A 142 19.55 3.26 -12.92
N ILE A 143 18.35 3.06 -13.49
CA ILE A 143 17.83 3.86 -14.60
C ILE A 143 16.74 4.75 -14.02
N THR A 144 16.90 6.05 -14.16
CA THR A 144 15.93 7.05 -13.66
C THR A 144 15.26 7.75 -14.83
N GLY A 145 13.93 7.70 -14.89
CA GLY A 145 13.17 8.49 -15.85
C GLY A 145 13.26 10.00 -15.55
N PRO A 146 13.00 10.88 -16.51
CA PRO A 146 12.79 12.27 -16.25
C PRO A 146 11.68 12.48 -15.22
N VAL A 147 11.72 13.59 -14.48
CA VAL A 147 10.68 13.91 -13.48
C VAL A 147 9.28 13.84 -14.10
N GLY A 148 8.41 13.02 -13.53
CA GLY A 148 7.05 12.79 -14.04
C GLY A 148 6.94 11.82 -15.20
N SER A 149 8.02 11.09 -15.53
CA SER A 149 8.07 10.05 -16.54
C SER A 149 8.74 8.78 -16.00
N ARG A 150 8.66 7.71 -16.78
CA ARG A 150 9.28 6.42 -16.45
C ARG A 150 10.39 6.06 -17.43
N PRO A 151 11.37 5.22 -17.04
CA PRO A 151 12.31 4.59 -17.97
C PRO A 151 11.59 3.88 -19.12
N GLN A 152 12.12 4.01 -20.32
CA GLN A 152 11.49 3.47 -21.52
C GLN A 152 11.98 2.03 -21.82
N PRO A 153 11.18 1.22 -22.55
CA PRO A 153 11.52 -0.17 -22.85
C PRO A 153 12.87 -0.38 -23.54
N ASP A 154 13.28 0.52 -24.41
CA ASP A 154 14.56 0.46 -25.12
C ASP A 154 15.77 0.68 -24.20
N GLU A 155 15.65 1.59 -23.22
CA GLU A 155 16.68 1.82 -22.19
C GLU A 155 16.84 0.56 -21.31
N ILE A 156 15.72 -0.07 -20.94
CA ILE A 156 15.69 -1.29 -20.13
C ILE A 156 16.30 -2.45 -20.92
N GLU A 157 15.89 -2.62 -22.17
CA GLU A 157 16.42 -3.67 -23.06
C GLU A 157 17.93 -3.53 -23.24
N LYS A 158 18.43 -2.30 -23.46
CA LYS A 158 19.84 -2.02 -23.56
C LYS A 158 20.60 -2.47 -22.32
N ALA A 159 20.14 -2.08 -21.13
CA ALA A 159 20.78 -2.45 -19.87
C ALA A 159 20.81 -3.97 -19.66
N LEU A 160 19.71 -4.67 -19.98
CA LEU A 160 19.63 -6.13 -19.87
C LEU A 160 20.54 -6.89 -20.86
N LYS A 161 20.83 -6.29 -22.02
CA LYS A 161 21.79 -6.86 -22.99
C LYS A 161 23.24 -6.63 -22.58
N GLU A 162 23.54 -5.52 -21.91
CA GLU A 162 24.91 -5.17 -21.51
C GLU A 162 25.38 -5.97 -20.29
N LYS A 163 24.46 -6.37 -19.40
CA LYS A 163 24.81 -6.98 -18.12
C LYS A 163 23.71 -7.94 -17.65
N LYS A 164 24.10 -9.04 -17.01
CA LYS A 164 23.15 -9.93 -16.34
C LYS A 164 22.79 -9.40 -14.96
N TYR A 165 21.49 -9.40 -14.65
CA TYR A 165 20.95 -8.98 -13.38
C TYR A 165 20.22 -10.14 -12.70
N LYS A 166 20.40 -10.25 -11.38
CA LYS A 166 19.64 -11.19 -10.55
C LYS A 166 18.18 -10.80 -10.46
N ILE A 167 17.93 -9.52 -10.20
CA ILE A 167 16.60 -8.94 -10.14
C ILE A 167 16.53 -7.64 -10.93
N ILE A 168 15.32 -7.31 -11.38
CA ILE A 168 14.93 -5.98 -11.82
C ILE A 168 13.77 -5.50 -10.93
N THR A 169 13.84 -4.29 -10.41
CA THR A 169 12.78 -3.70 -9.59
C THR A 169 12.17 -2.50 -10.26
N ALA A 170 10.84 -2.34 -10.12
CA ALA A 170 10.12 -1.15 -10.53
C ALA A 170 9.10 -0.77 -9.45
N THR A 171 9.02 0.52 -9.10
CA THR A 171 7.93 1.05 -8.28
C THR A 171 6.73 1.25 -9.18
N HIS A 172 5.68 0.44 -8.99
CA HIS A 172 4.50 0.44 -9.88
C HIS A 172 3.77 1.78 -9.85
N VAL A 173 3.55 2.35 -8.65
CA VAL A 173 3.12 3.74 -8.46
C VAL A 173 4.06 4.42 -7.49
N ASP A 174 4.86 5.36 -7.95
CA ASP A 174 5.70 6.18 -7.08
C ASP A 174 4.91 7.36 -6.55
N THR A 175 4.60 7.34 -5.25
CA THR A 175 3.77 8.38 -4.61
C THR A 175 4.48 9.72 -4.49
N SER A 176 5.77 9.80 -4.77
CA SER A 176 6.48 11.07 -4.83
C SER A 176 6.23 11.84 -6.13
N THR A 177 5.77 11.17 -7.19
CA THR A 177 5.56 11.80 -8.51
C THR A 177 4.18 11.54 -9.11
N GLY A 178 3.49 10.48 -8.64
CA GLY A 178 2.24 10.01 -9.26
C GLY A 178 2.46 9.27 -10.58
N VAL A 179 3.67 8.82 -10.84
CA VAL A 179 3.99 8.05 -12.04
C VAL A 179 3.57 6.60 -11.87
N LEU A 180 2.86 6.09 -12.88
CA LEU A 180 2.49 4.69 -13.06
C LEU A 180 3.52 4.02 -13.98
N PHE A 181 4.15 2.96 -13.51
CA PHE A 181 5.06 2.16 -14.31
C PHE A 181 4.30 1.06 -15.08
N ASP A 182 4.64 0.83 -16.34
CA ASP A 182 4.05 -0.24 -17.16
C ASP A 182 4.73 -1.58 -16.88
N LEU A 183 4.24 -2.30 -15.86
CA LEU A 183 4.78 -3.60 -15.47
C LEU A 183 4.58 -4.68 -16.54
N LYS A 184 3.51 -4.59 -17.34
CA LYS A 184 3.26 -5.55 -18.42
C LYS A 184 4.32 -5.43 -19.51
N SER A 185 4.59 -4.21 -19.97
CA SER A 185 5.66 -3.94 -20.93
C SER A 185 7.03 -4.32 -20.39
N LEU A 186 7.32 -4.01 -19.12
CA LEU A 186 8.55 -4.46 -18.46
C LEU A 186 8.69 -5.98 -18.50
N SER A 187 7.65 -6.71 -18.16
CA SER A 187 7.65 -8.17 -18.19
C SER A 187 7.94 -8.71 -19.58
N ASP A 188 7.33 -8.14 -20.61
CA ASP A 188 7.55 -8.56 -22.00
C ASP A 188 9.01 -8.36 -22.44
N VAL A 189 9.63 -7.24 -22.04
CA VAL A 189 11.06 -6.99 -22.32
C VAL A 189 11.94 -7.98 -21.58
N VAL A 190 11.72 -8.20 -20.28
CA VAL A 190 12.54 -9.12 -19.47
C VAL A 190 12.43 -10.55 -19.98
N LYS A 191 11.23 -11.04 -20.25
CA LYS A 191 11.00 -12.41 -20.77
C LYS A 191 11.72 -12.64 -22.09
N ARG A 192 11.78 -11.62 -22.93
CA ARG A 192 12.43 -11.70 -24.24
C ARG A 192 13.95 -11.61 -24.17
N VAL A 193 14.50 -10.78 -23.29
CA VAL A 193 15.92 -10.41 -23.29
C VAL A 193 16.72 -11.10 -22.19
N SER A 194 16.15 -11.28 -21.01
CA SER A 194 16.82 -11.83 -19.82
C SER A 194 15.83 -12.63 -18.97
N PRO A 195 15.29 -13.75 -19.48
CA PRO A 195 14.22 -14.51 -18.82
C PRO A 195 14.61 -15.09 -17.45
N GLU A 196 15.91 -15.16 -17.14
CA GLU A 196 16.43 -15.57 -15.84
C GLU A 196 16.32 -14.48 -14.75
N THR A 197 16.20 -13.22 -15.13
CA THR A 197 16.08 -12.09 -14.20
C THR A 197 14.71 -12.10 -13.52
N LEU A 198 14.68 -12.03 -12.19
CA LEU A 198 13.43 -11.94 -11.42
C LEU A 198 12.85 -10.52 -11.52
N ILE A 199 11.54 -10.44 -11.72
CA ILE A 199 10.81 -9.17 -11.83
C ILE A 199 10.11 -8.87 -10.49
N ILE A 200 10.53 -7.80 -9.83
CA ILE A 200 10.02 -7.38 -8.53
C ILE A 200 9.32 -6.02 -8.67
N ALA A 201 8.07 -5.95 -8.27
CA ALA A 201 7.30 -4.72 -8.23
C ALA A 201 7.12 -4.22 -6.79
N ASP A 202 7.43 -2.95 -6.56
CA ASP A 202 6.93 -2.25 -5.40
C ASP A 202 5.49 -1.79 -5.69
N GLY A 203 4.53 -2.54 -5.16
CA GLY A 203 3.10 -2.31 -5.30
C GLY A 203 2.47 -1.61 -4.11
N VAL A 204 3.25 -0.93 -3.25
CA VAL A 204 2.73 -0.31 -2.03
C VAL A 204 1.57 0.64 -2.32
N CYS A 205 1.64 1.43 -3.37
CA CYS A 205 0.56 2.36 -3.73
C CYS A 205 -0.28 1.91 -4.95
N SER A 206 -0.19 0.66 -5.35
CA SER A 206 -0.91 0.15 -6.54
C SER A 206 -1.77 -1.08 -6.26
N VAL A 207 -1.38 -1.95 -5.33
CA VAL A 207 -2.19 -3.13 -4.98
C VAL A 207 -3.57 -2.68 -4.52
N ALA A 208 -4.61 -3.32 -5.08
CA ALA A 208 -6.03 -3.03 -4.88
C ALA A 208 -6.57 -1.73 -5.53
N CYS A 209 -5.78 -1.03 -6.35
CA CYS A 209 -6.28 0.12 -7.13
C CYS A 209 -5.78 0.16 -8.58
N GLU A 210 -4.64 -0.45 -8.87
CA GLU A 210 -4.13 -0.69 -10.22
C GLU A 210 -4.16 -2.19 -10.51
N GLU A 211 -4.29 -2.58 -11.77
CA GLU A 211 -4.18 -3.98 -12.15
C GLU A 211 -2.77 -4.51 -11.88
N ILE A 212 -2.69 -5.67 -11.24
CA ILE A 212 -1.46 -6.47 -11.09
C ILE A 212 -1.82 -7.93 -11.33
N ALA A 213 -1.71 -8.36 -12.57
CA ALA A 213 -1.97 -9.75 -12.96
C ALA A 213 -0.70 -10.59 -12.73
N PHE A 214 -0.47 -10.99 -11.49
CA PHE A 214 0.79 -11.58 -11.03
C PHE A 214 1.25 -12.77 -11.89
N ASP A 215 0.37 -13.76 -12.10
CA ASP A 215 0.70 -14.94 -12.91
C ASP A 215 0.82 -14.59 -14.39
N ASP A 216 -0.16 -13.86 -14.96
CA ASP A 216 -0.22 -13.55 -16.38
C ASP A 216 0.95 -12.67 -16.82
N TRP A 217 1.35 -11.72 -15.98
CA TRP A 217 2.53 -10.90 -16.25
C TRP A 217 3.85 -11.59 -15.88
N GLY A 218 3.79 -12.73 -15.15
CA GLY A 218 4.97 -13.49 -14.74
C GLY A 218 5.87 -12.69 -13.82
N LEU A 219 5.28 -11.99 -12.88
CA LEU A 219 6.01 -11.29 -11.81
C LEU A 219 6.58 -12.30 -10.83
N ASP A 220 7.75 -12.00 -10.27
CA ASP A 220 8.40 -12.85 -9.28
C ASP A 220 8.23 -12.36 -7.85
N GLY A 221 7.93 -11.08 -7.68
CA GLY A 221 7.60 -10.51 -6.38
C GLY A 221 6.79 -9.23 -6.51
N VAL A 222 5.80 -9.09 -5.65
CA VAL A 222 5.09 -7.82 -5.42
C VAL A 222 5.08 -7.57 -3.93
N VAL A 223 5.60 -6.42 -3.49
CA VAL A 223 5.59 -5.98 -2.10
C VAL A 223 4.59 -4.85 -1.92
N THR A 224 3.84 -4.88 -0.82
CA THR A 224 2.85 -3.84 -0.48
C THR A 224 2.67 -3.71 1.04
N ALA A 225 1.72 -2.88 1.44
CA ALA A 225 1.35 -2.68 2.85
C ALA A 225 -0.15 -2.36 2.96
N GLY A 226 -0.72 -2.58 4.15
CA GLY A 226 -2.16 -2.47 4.37
C GLY A 226 -2.75 -1.07 4.28
N GLN A 227 -1.97 -0.01 4.57
CA GLN A 227 -2.45 1.37 4.77
C GLN A 227 -2.67 2.17 3.49
N LYS A 228 -2.58 1.56 2.32
CA LYS A 228 -2.89 2.15 1.01
C LYS A 228 -4.25 1.67 0.54
N ALA A 229 -4.44 1.43 -0.75
CA ALA A 229 -5.74 1.07 -1.32
C ALA A 229 -6.39 -0.20 -0.75
N ILE A 230 -5.65 -1.04 -0.03
CA ILE A 230 -6.23 -2.16 0.75
C ILE A 230 -7.13 -1.63 1.86
N GLY A 231 -6.81 -0.48 2.47
CA GLY A 231 -7.64 0.16 3.49
C GLY A 231 -7.58 -0.51 4.86
N CYS A 232 -6.44 -1.09 5.21
CA CYS A 232 -6.14 -1.64 6.53
C CYS A 232 -5.25 -0.65 7.30
N PRO A 233 -5.36 -0.52 8.63
CA PRO A 233 -4.44 0.28 9.43
C PRO A 233 -2.97 -0.10 9.22
N THR A 234 -2.07 0.84 9.48
CA THR A 234 -0.61 0.63 9.35
C THR A 234 -0.11 -0.46 10.28
N GLY A 235 0.93 -1.17 9.87
CA GLY A 235 1.61 -2.15 10.71
C GLY A 235 1.78 -3.53 10.07
N LEU A 236 1.30 -3.73 8.84
CA LEU A 236 1.48 -4.98 8.09
C LEU A 236 2.22 -4.72 6.78
N HIS A 237 3.32 -5.44 6.60
CA HIS A 237 3.90 -5.75 5.31
C HIS A 237 3.13 -6.90 4.68
N ILE A 238 2.83 -6.80 3.40
CA ILE A 238 2.13 -7.80 2.61
C ILE A 238 2.91 -8.01 1.31
N SER A 239 3.12 -9.26 0.92
CA SER A 239 3.78 -9.56 -0.34
C SER A 239 3.36 -10.90 -0.93
N MET A 240 3.60 -11.04 -2.23
CA MET A 240 3.46 -12.27 -2.98
C MET A 240 4.76 -12.54 -3.73
N PHE A 241 5.29 -13.75 -3.62
CA PHE A 241 6.48 -14.16 -4.34
C PHE A 241 6.20 -15.43 -5.16
N SER A 242 6.75 -15.49 -6.38
CA SER A 242 6.62 -16.63 -7.28
C SER A 242 7.39 -17.86 -6.78
N GLY A 243 7.05 -19.04 -7.32
CA GLY A 243 7.85 -20.25 -7.08
C GLY A 243 9.33 -20.05 -7.45
N ARG A 244 9.63 -19.33 -8.53
CA ARG A 244 11.01 -18.99 -8.93
C ARG A 244 11.75 -18.19 -7.86
N ALA A 245 11.08 -17.19 -7.26
CA ALA A 245 11.66 -16.42 -6.18
C ALA A 245 11.88 -17.28 -4.93
N ILE A 246 10.94 -18.15 -4.60
CA ILE A 246 11.06 -19.10 -3.49
C ILE A 246 12.20 -20.08 -3.71
N ASP A 247 12.38 -20.58 -4.93
CA ASP A 247 13.52 -21.43 -5.30
C ASP A 247 14.87 -20.71 -5.10
N VAL A 248 14.95 -19.42 -5.43
CA VAL A 248 16.16 -18.62 -5.15
C VAL A 248 16.45 -18.56 -3.65
N VAL A 249 15.43 -18.37 -2.81
CA VAL A 249 15.60 -18.36 -1.35
C VAL A 249 16.17 -19.68 -0.84
N HIS A 250 15.66 -20.82 -1.34
CA HIS A 250 16.11 -22.14 -0.92
C HIS A 250 17.51 -22.49 -1.42
N ASN A 251 17.88 -22.01 -2.61
CA ASN A 251 19.15 -22.33 -3.27
C ASN A 251 20.25 -21.29 -3.03
N ARG A 252 20.09 -20.37 -2.06
CA ARG A 252 21.15 -19.41 -1.69
C ARG A 252 22.44 -20.13 -1.29
N LYS A 253 23.56 -19.56 -1.71
CA LYS A 253 24.90 -20.04 -1.31
C LYS A 253 25.30 -19.58 0.09
N THR A 254 24.80 -18.39 0.50
CA THR A 254 25.07 -17.79 1.81
C THR A 254 23.77 -17.62 2.60
N GLU A 255 23.85 -17.69 3.93
CA GLU A 255 22.72 -17.36 4.78
C GLU A 255 22.37 -15.87 4.66
N PRO A 256 21.09 -15.50 4.63
CA PRO A 256 20.67 -14.11 4.63
C PRO A 256 21.17 -13.37 5.88
N ALA A 257 21.74 -12.17 5.71
CA ALA A 257 22.24 -11.35 6.81
C ALA A 257 21.09 -10.70 7.61
N THR A 258 20.10 -11.50 7.99
CA THR A 258 18.93 -11.07 8.76
C THR A 258 18.36 -12.26 9.53
N TYR A 259 17.68 -11.97 10.64
CA TYR A 259 16.92 -12.97 11.37
C TYR A 259 15.42 -12.80 11.10
N PHE A 260 14.86 -11.62 11.35
CA PHE A 260 13.42 -11.35 11.23
C PHE A 260 12.93 -11.32 9.78
N ALA A 261 13.66 -10.70 8.86
CA ALA A 261 13.27 -10.62 7.45
C ALA A 261 13.63 -11.88 6.63
N SER A 262 14.11 -12.96 7.26
CA SER A 262 14.49 -14.20 6.59
C SER A 262 13.29 -14.95 6.03
N MET A 263 13.15 -15.02 4.71
CA MET A 263 12.09 -15.78 4.05
C MET A 263 12.18 -17.28 4.34
N LYS A 264 13.39 -17.84 4.52
CA LYS A 264 13.54 -19.26 4.94
C LYS A 264 12.78 -19.58 6.23
N ARG A 265 12.69 -18.59 7.15
CA ARG A 265 11.95 -18.76 8.42
C ARG A 265 10.46 -18.51 8.24
N TRP A 266 10.07 -17.56 7.42
CA TRP A 266 8.67 -17.20 7.22
C TRP A 266 7.90 -18.14 6.29
N ILE A 267 8.55 -18.75 5.29
CA ILE A 267 7.90 -19.67 4.33
C ILE A 267 7.12 -20.77 5.05
N PRO A 268 7.71 -21.58 5.95
CA PRO A 268 6.97 -22.65 6.63
C PRO A 268 5.85 -22.10 7.53
N ILE A 269 6.01 -20.89 8.10
CA ILE A 269 4.98 -20.27 8.93
C ILE A 269 3.75 -19.94 8.07
N MET A 270 3.94 -19.26 6.93
CA MET A 270 2.84 -18.91 6.04
C MET A 270 2.16 -20.15 5.45
N GLN A 271 2.94 -21.15 5.02
CA GLN A 271 2.40 -22.42 4.53
C GLN A 271 1.55 -23.14 5.58
N ASN A 272 1.99 -23.15 6.83
CA ASN A 272 1.21 -23.75 7.93
C ASN A 272 -0.09 -23.00 8.16
N TYR A 273 -0.10 -21.67 8.20
CA TYR A 273 -1.34 -20.90 8.33
C TYR A 273 -2.29 -21.13 7.15
N GLU A 274 -1.79 -21.19 5.91
CA GLU A 274 -2.60 -21.53 4.74
C GLU A 274 -3.21 -22.94 4.88
N ALA A 275 -2.47 -23.89 5.45
CA ALA A 275 -2.93 -25.26 5.74
C ALA A 275 -3.78 -25.37 7.02
N LYS A 276 -4.17 -24.25 7.65
CA LYS A 276 -4.92 -24.19 8.91
C LYS A 276 -4.22 -24.91 10.06
N LYS A 277 -2.89 -24.87 10.09
CA LYS A 277 -2.06 -25.44 11.15
C LYS A 277 -1.39 -24.32 11.95
N PRO A 278 -1.33 -24.44 13.29
CA PRO A 278 -0.62 -23.47 14.12
C PRO A 278 0.88 -23.48 13.82
N SER A 279 1.50 -22.32 13.84
CA SER A 279 2.93 -22.17 13.60
C SER A 279 3.47 -20.93 14.30
N TYR A 280 4.75 -20.93 14.64
CA TYR A 280 5.38 -19.81 15.33
C TYR A 280 6.84 -19.62 14.92
N PHE A 281 7.16 -18.39 14.60
CA PHE A 281 8.51 -17.88 14.49
C PHE A 281 8.62 -16.52 15.18
N SER A 282 7.66 -15.66 14.93
CA SER A 282 7.51 -14.33 15.55
C SER A 282 6.03 -14.04 15.69
N THR A 283 5.64 -13.37 16.77
CA THR A 283 4.22 -13.11 17.09
C THR A 283 3.61 -12.17 16.06
N PRO A 284 2.58 -12.60 15.31
CA PRO A 284 1.80 -11.72 14.45
C PRO A 284 0.95 -10.77 15.28
N SER A 285 0.36 -9.77 14.64
CA SER A 285 -0.63 -8.87 15.27
C SER A 285 -2.05 -9.36 14.98
N PRO A 286 -2.74 -10.06 15.91
CA PRO A 286 -4.07 -10.60 15.66
C PRO A 286 -5.07 -9.53 15.23
N GLN A 287 -5.10 -8.38 15.89
CA GLN A 287 -6.02 -7.30 15.60
C GLN A 287 -5.84 -6.76 14.17
N LEU A 288 -4.59 -6.59 13.71
CA LEU A 288 -4.31 -6.15 12.34
C LEU A 288 -4.63 -7.24 11.30
N ILE A 289 -4.49 -8.51 11.64
CA ILE A 289 -4.90 -9.62 10.76
C ILE A 289 -6.43 -9.65 10.61
N HIS A 290 -7.19 -9.43 11.69
CA HIS A 290 -8.65 -9.28 11.60
C HIS A 290 -9.06 -8.09 10.73
N ALA A 291 -8.39 -6.94 10.90
CA ALA A 291 -8.62 -5.77 10.06
C ALA A 291 -8.31 -6.04 8.58
N LEU A 292 -7.20 -6.71 8.30
CA LEU A 292 -6.80 -7.08 6.93
C LEU A 292 -7.79 -8.08 6.33
N ASN A 293 -8.22 -9.08 7.09
CA ASN A 293 -9.23 -10.04 6.66
C ASN A 293 -10.51 -9.33 6.21
N THR A 294 -11.01 -8.40 7.03
CA THR A 294 -12.21 -7.61 6.70
C THR A 294 -11.99 -6.75 5.46
N ALA A 295 -10.87 -6.02 5.39
CA ALA A 295 -10.57 -5.13 4.26
C ALA A 295 -10.48 -5.90 2.93
N VAL A 296 -9.76 -7.03 2.91
CA VAL A 296 -9.62 -7.84 1.69
C VAL A 296 -10.93 -8.53 1.33
N SER A 297 -11.71 -8.99 2.31
CA SER A 297 -13.06 -9.53 2.07
C SER A 297 -13.94 -8.52 1.36
N GLN A 298 -13.95 -7.26 1.80
CA GLN A 298 -14.72 -6.18 1.15
C GLN A 298 -14.26 -5.92 -0.28
N ILE A 299 -12.95 -5.95 -0.53
CA ILE A 299 -12.38 -5.77 -1.88
C ILE A 299 -12.86 -6.88 -2.82
N LEU A 300 -12.92 -8.11 -2.36
CA LEU A 300 -13.23 -9.29 -3.17
C LEU A 300 -14.74 -9.59 -3.33
N VAL A 301 -15.63 -8.76 -2.75
CA VAL A 301 -17.09 -8.87 -2.94
C VAL A 301 -17.48 -8.70 -4.42
N ARG A 302 -16.73 -7.90 -5.16
CA ARG A 302 -16.92 -7.65 -6.59
C ARG A 302 -15.67 -8.01 -7.38
N PRO A 303 -15.78 -8.20 -8.71
CA PRO A 303 -14.61 -8.37 -9.57
C PRO A 303 -13.58 -7.22 -9.40
N LEU A 304 -12.31 -7.56 -9.36
CA LEU A 304 -11.23 -6.57 -9.22
C LEU A 304 -11.24 -5.54 -10.36
N SER A 305 -11.64 -5.95 -11.57
CA SER A 305 -11.76 -5.06 -12.72
C SER A 305 -12.73 -3.89 -12.49
N GLU A 306 -13.83 -4.11 -11.76
CA GLU A 306 -14.75 -3.02 -11.39
C GLU A 306 -14.08 -2.02 -10.44
N ARG A 307 -13.26 -2.54 -9.51
CA ARG A 307 -12.52 -1.71 -8.55
C ARG A 307 -11.46 -0.87 -9.25
N PHE A 308 -10.71 -1.45 -10.18
CA PHE A 308 -9.72 -0.73 -10.98
C PHE A 308 -10.39 0.33 -11.84
N GLN A 309 -11.48 -0.01 -12.52
CA GLN A 309 -12.25 0.93 -13.34
C GLN A 309 -12.76 2.11 -12.50
N ARG A 310 -13.26 1.86 -11.29
CA ARG A 310 -13.71 2.92 -10.39
C ARG A 310 -12.58 3.88 -9.99
N HIS A 311 -11.40 3.37 -9.72
CA HIS A 311 -10.23 4.23 -9.44
C HIS A 311 -9.84 5.07 -10.66
N ILE A 312 -9.91 4.51 -11.87
CA ILE A 312 -9.70 5.25 -13.13
C ILE A 312 -10.71 6.39 -13.26
N GLU A 313 -11.99 6.13 -13.04
CA GLU A 313 -13.05 7.14 -13.12
C GLU A 313 -12.84 8.29 -12.13
N VAL A 314 -12.54 7.96 -10.86
CA VAL A 314 -12.24 8.96 -9.83
C VAL A 314 -10.99 9.75 -10.18
N SER A 315 -9.94 9.08 -10.64
CA SER A 315 -8.71 9.72 -11.11
C SER A 315 -8.97 10.71 -12.24
N ASN A 316 -9.75 10.32 -13.24
CA ASN A 316 -10.10 11.19 -14.36
C ASN A 316 -10.91 12.42 -13.90
N LYS A 317 -11.84 12.23 -12.96
CA LYS A 317 -12.58 13.33 -12.33
C LYS A 317 -11.65 14.31 -11.63
N VAL A 318 -10.71 13.80 -10.82
CA VAL A 318 -9.72 14.65 -10.10
C VAL A 318 -8.84 15.41 -11.08
N LYS A 319 -8.26 14.72 -12.06
CA LYS A 319 -7.35 15.32 -13.05
C LYS A 319 -8.05 16.35 -13.92
N LYS A 320 -9.30 16.08 -14.31
CA LYS A 320 -10.12 17.08 -15.02
C LYS A 320 -10.33 18.33 -14.16
N ALA A 321 -10.70 18.18 -12.90
CA ALA A 321 -10.90 19.33 -12.01
C ALA A 321 -9.59 20.13 -11.79
N VAL A 322 -8.45 19.45 -11.70
CA VAL A 322 -7.12 20.09 -11.62
C VAL A 322 -6.82 20.87 -12.89
N ALA A 323 -7.10 20.30 -14.06
CA ALA A 323 -6.91 20.98 -15.35
C ALA A 323 -7.87 22.19 -15.52
N ASP A 324 -9.14 22.05 -15.10
CA ASP A 324 -10.14 23.13 -15.11
C ASP A 324 -9.72 24.31 -14.20
N LEU A 325 -8.87 24.07 -13.18
CA LEU A 325 -8.23 25.10 -12.36
C LEU A 325 -6.95 25.69 -13.00
N GLY A 326 -6.59 25.30 -14.22
CA GLY A 326 -5.36 25.74 -14.88
C GLY A 326 -4.06 25.16 -14.30
N LEU A 327 -4.16 24.14 -13.44
CA LEU A 327 -2.99 23.52 -12.81
C LEU A 327 -2.44 22.36 -13.65
N LYS A 328 -1.15 22.07 -13.44
CA LYS A 328 -0.44 20.95 -14.07
C LYS A 328 -0.21 19.83 -13.05
N VAL A 329 -0.16 18.60 -13.54
CA VAL A 329 0.23 17.42 -12.76
C VAL A 329 1.68 17.04 -13.06
N VAL A 330 2.35 16.40 -12.10
CA VAL A 330 3.76 16.02 -12.24
C VAL A 330 3.93 14.96 -13.33
N ALA A 331 3.12 13.90 -13.34
CA ALA A 331 3.06 12.92 -14.42
C ALA A 331 2.22 13.50 -15.58
N ALA A 332 2.88 14.16 -16.53
CA ALA A 332 2.19 14.93 -17.57
C ALA A 332 1.51 14.05 -18.63
N LYS A 333 2.12 12.91 -18.99
CA LYS A 333 1.58 12.02 -20.02
C LYS A 333 0.49 11.13 -19.42
N PRO A 334 -0.70 11.00 -20.05
CA PRO A 334 -1.80 10.19 -19.54
C PRO A 334 -1.41 8.74 -19.22
N GLU A 335 -0.57 8.12 -20.06
CA GLU A 335 -0.11 6.75 -19.89
C GLU A 335 0.87 6.56 -18.71
N ASP A 336 1.43 7.64 -18.20
CA ASP A 336 2.34 7.65 -17.05
C ASP A 336 1.61 8.04 -15.74
N GLN A 337 0.29 8.27 -15.78
CA GLN A 337 -0.48 8.75 -14.64
C GLN A 337 -1.06 7.63 -13.80
N ALA A 338 -0.74 7.61 -12.50
CA ALA A 338 -1.39 6.73 -11.53
C ALA A 338 -2.87 7.08 -11.33
N HIS A 339 -3.68 6.07 -10.96
CA HIS A 339 -5.12 6.26 -10.75
C HIS A 339 -5.53 6.37 -9.27
N ALA A 340 -4.61 6.11 -8.35
CA ALA A 340 -4.87 6.17 -6.92
C ALA A 340 -4.49 7.49 -6.26
N MET A 341 -3.71 8.32 -6.94
CA MET A 341 -3.24 9.61 -6.45
C MET A 341 -2.85 10.55 -7.59
N THR A 342 -2.79 11.84 -7.30
CA THR A 342 -2.36 12.88 -8.23
C THR A 342 -1.38 13.81 -7.54
N ALA A 343 -0.21 14.03 -8.14
CA ALA A 343 0.76 15.03 -7.73
C ALA A 343 0.51 16.31 -8.54
N ILE A 344 0.21 17.41 -7.87
CA ILE A 344 -0.31 18.64 -8.47
C ILE A 344 0.70 19.78 -8.26
N TYR A 345 1.25 20.34 -9.33
CA TYR A 345 2.10 21.52 -9.22
C TYR A 345 1.30 22.70 -8.66
N LEU A 346 1.90 23.40 -7.71
CA LEU A 346 1.37 24.66 -7.22
C LEU A 346 1.63 25.77 -8.25
N PRO A 347 0.68 26.70 -8.44
CA PRO A 347 0.89 27.85 -9.30
C PRO A 347 1.88 28.84 -8.67
N ASP A 348 2.45 29.68 -9.49
CA ASP A 348 3.36 30.74 -9.01
C ASP A 348 2.70 31.61 -7.92
N GLY A 349 3.45 31.90 -6.88
CA GLY A 349 2.98 32.66 -5.73
C GLY A 349 2.25 31.88 -4.65
N VAL A 350 1.98 30.60 -4.85
CA VAL A 350 1.39 29.70 -3.83
C VAL A 350 2.44 28.73 -3.34
N SER A 351 2.62 28.64 -2.03
CA SER A 351 3.58 27.72 -1.40
C SER A 351 2.89 26.63 -0.59
N ILE A 352 3.62 25.53 -0.34
CA ILE A 352 3.13 24.43 0.50
C ILE A 352 2.77 24.91 1.92
N PRO A 353 3.62 25.71 2.62
CA PRO A 353 3.29 26.24 3.95
C PRO A 353 2.06 27.16 3.96
N ASP A 354 1.72 27.77 2.83
CA ASP A 354 0.55 28.62 2.71
C ASP A 354 -0.74 27.81 2.46
N ILE A 355 -0.73 26.82 1.56
CA ILE A 355 -1.94 26.15 1.12
C ILE A 355 -2.37 25.01 2.06
N LEU A 356 -1.45 24.23 2.63
CA LEU A 356 -1.81 23.07 3.47
C LEU A 356 -2.60 23.44 4.73
N PRO A 357 -2.27 24.53 5.47
CA PRO A 357 -3.10 24.96 6.60
C PRO A 357 -4.50 25.42 6.18
N LYS A 358 -4.66 26.04 5.01
CA LYS A 358 -5.98 26.43 4.49
C LYS A 358 -6.85 25.23 4.15
N LEU A 359 -6.26 24.19 3.55
CA LEU A 359 -6.93 22.91 3.29
C LEU A 359 -7.36 22.25 4.62
N LEU A 360 -6.46 22.20 5.61
CA LEU A 360 -6.77 21.64 6.92
C LEU A 360 -7.92 22.37 7.61
N ASN A 361 -7.95 23.70 7.54
CA ASN A 361 -9.05 24.53 8.08
C ASN A 361 -10.41 24.24 7.42
N LYS A 362 -10.39 23.66 6.21
CA LYS A 362 -11.59 23.19 5.50
C LYS A 362 -11.86 21.70 5.72
N GLY A 363 -11.15 21.06 6.68
CA GLY A 363 -11.33 19.66 7.03
C GLY A 363 -10.70 18.68 6.03
N ILE A 364 -9.69 19.10 5.26
CA ILE A 364 -8.99 18.24 4.26
C ILE A 364 -7.49 18.24 4.53
N ILE A 365 -6.90 17.05 4.53
CA ILE A 365 -5.45 16.87 4.69
C ILE A 365 -4.86 16.39 3.37
N PHE A 366 -4.01 17.22 2.74
CA PHE A 366 -3.15 16.84 1.64
C PHE A 366 -1.69 16.70 2.10
N ALA A 367 -0.87 16.02 1.31
CA ALA A 367 0.56 15.91 1.58
C ALA A 367 1.36 16.90 0.74
N GLY A 368 2.46 17.41 1.29
CA GLY A 368 3.46 18.16 0.53
C GLY A 368 4.25 17.24 -0.42
N GLY A 369 5.08 17.86 -1.27
CA GLY A 369 5.97 17.15 -2.18
C GLY A 369 7.04 16.35 -1.42
N LEU A 370 7.58 15.32 -2.08
CA LEU A 370 8.59 14.42 -1.51
C LEU A 370 9.80 14.22 -2.44
N HIS A 371 9.65 14.54 -3.74
CA HIS A 371 10.72 14.37 -4.71
C HIS A 371 11.85 15.37 -4.45
N LYS A 372 13.12 14.88 -4.46
CA LYS A 372 14.31 15.67 -4.09
C LYS A 372 14.50 16.97 -4.87
N GLU A 373 14.11 17.00 -6.15
CA GLU A 373 14.32 18.17 -7.03
C GLU A 373 13.15 19.14 -7.02
N ILE A 374 11.93 18.66 -6.83
CA ILE A 374 10.71 19.47 -6.97
C ILE A 374 9.84 19.49 -5.70
N GLY A 375 10.31 18.91 -4.58
CA GLY A 375 9.50 18.68 -3.38
C GLY A 375 8.80 19.90 -2.81
N THR A 376 9.31 21.11 -3.04
CA THR A 376 8.69 22.37 -2.60
C THR A 376 7.67 22.94 -3.58
N LYS A 377 7.50 22.33 -4.77
CA LYS A 377 6.74 22.90 -5.90
C LYS A 377 5.37 22.28 -6.12
N TYR A 378 5.01 21.23 -5.38
CA TYR A 378 3.77 20.48 -5.61
C TYR A 378 3.21 19.90 -4.32
N ILE A 379 1.92 19.57 -4.37
CA ILE A 379 1.19 18.83 -3.33
C ILE A 379 0.72 17.49 -3.87
N ARG A 380 0.41 16.55 -2.97
CA ARG A 380 -0.03 15.21 -3.31
C ARG A 380 -1.43 14.96 -2.77
N PHE A 381 -2.32 14.58 -3.66
CA PHE A 381 -3.71 14.22 -3.41
C PHE A 381 -3.89 12.72 -3.60
N GLY A 382 -4.15 11.99 -2.51
CA GLY A 382 -4.53 10.57 -2.54
C GLY A 382 -6.04 10.43 -2.68
N HIS A 383 -6.49 9.60 -3.64
CA HIS A 383 -7.91 9.39 -3.92
C HIS A 383 -8.20 7.91 -4.18
N MET A 384 -7.88 7.06 -3.18
CA MET A 384 -7.97 5.61 -3.25
C MET A 384 -8.81 5.03 -2.09
N GLY A 385 -9.11 3.75 -2.19
CA GLY A 385 -9.78 2.99 -1.13
C GLY A 385 -11.20 3.50 -0.85
N PRO A 386 -11.64 3.55 0.41
CA PRO A 386 -13.02 3.95 0.77
C PRO A 386 -13.45 5.28 0.18
N SER A 387 -12.58 6.29 0.16
CA SER A 387 -12.89 7.60 -0.42
C SER A 387 -13.22 7.56 -1.92
N ALA A 388 -12.65 6.59 -2.65
CA ALA A 388 -12.95 6.38 -4.07
C ALA A 388 -14.12 5.40 -4.30
N MET A 389 -14.27 4.40 -3.42
CA MET A 389 -15.15 3.25 -3.64
C MET A 389 -16.53 3.40 -3.02
N ASP A 390 -16.67 4.10 -1.90
CA ASP A 390 -17.93 4.26 -1.22
C ASP A 390 -18.72 5.47 -1.79
N PRO A 391 -19.86 5.24 -2.47
CA PRO A 391 -20.63 6.32 -3.08
C PRO A 391 -21.29 7.26 -2.05
N LYS A 392 -21.33 6.86 -0.77
CA LYS A 392 -21.88 7.70 0.32
C LYS A 392 -20.86 8.70 0.85
N ARG A 393 -19.57 8.52 0.55
CA ARG A 393 -18.50 9.44 0.96
C ARG A 393 -18.37 10.57 -0.08
N ASN A 394 -18.29 11.78 0.43
CA ASN A 394 -18.09 12.98 -0.39
C ASN A 394 -16.65 13.49 -0.32
N ASP A 395 -15.71 12.66 0.13
CA ASP A 395 -14.32 13.05 0.40
C ASP A 395 -13.66 13.71 -0.80
N ILE A 396 -13.83 13.11 -2.00
CA ILE A 396 -13.22 13.60 -3.24
C ILE A 396 -13.79 14.98 -3.62
N ASP A 397 -15.12 15.14 -3.58
CA ASP A 397 -15.77 16.40 -3.94
C ASP A 397 -15.45 17.51 -2.94
N ASN A 398 -15.43 17.18 -1.65
CA ASN A 398 -15.03 18.12 -0.61
C ASN A 398 -13.56 18.53 -0.76
N ALA A 399 -12.67 17.59 -1.09
CA ALA A 399 -11.26 17.87 -1.31
C ALA A 399 -11.03 18.78 -2.52
N LEU A 400 -11.72 18.53 -3.63
CA LEU A 400 -11.63 19.39 -4.83
C LEU A 400 -12.19 20.80 -4.57
N LYS A 401 -13.29 20.90 -3.85
CA LYS A 401 -13.86 22.19 -3.41
C LYS A 401 -12.88 22.95 -2.51
N ALA A 402 -12.34 22.28 -1.49
CA ALA A 402 -11.37 22.86 -0.58
C ALA A 402 -10.09 23.32 -1.30
N LEU A 403 -9.61 22.55 -2.28
CA LEU A 403 -8.45 22.93 -3.10
C LEU A 403 -8.72 24.23 -3.85
N LYS A 404 -9.86 24.32 -4.56
CA LYS A 404 -10.25 25.53 -5.31
C LYS A 404 -10.34 26.77 -4.40
N GLU A 405 -11.01 26.64 -3.26
CA GLU A 405 -11.18 27.74 -2.30
C GLU A 405 -9.84 28.15 -1.68
N SER A 406 -8.99 27.19 -1.31
CA SER A 406 -7.66 27.46 -0.71
C SER A 406 -6.72 28.15 -1.70
N LEU A 407 -6.77 27.79 -2.98
CA LEU A 407 -6.03 28.49 -4.04
C LEU A 407 -6.48 29.93 -4.19
N ALA A 408 -7.80 30.18 -4.20
CA ALA A 408 -8.35 31.54 -4.28
C ALA A 408 -7.94 32.40 -3.08
N GLU A 409 -7.99 31.84 -1.85
CA GLU A 409 -7.52 32.49 -0.62
C GLU A 409 -6.00 32.74 -0.62
N SER A 410 -5.24 32.01 -1.42
CA SER A 410 -3.81 32.22 -1.64
C SER A 410 -3.52 33.21 -2.79
N GLY A 411 -4.56 33.84 -3.34
CA GLY A 411 -4.43 34.83 -4.39
C GLY A 411 -4.39 34.31 -5.82
N TYR A 412 -4.54 32.97 -5.99
CA TYR A 412 -4.60 32.36 -7.32
C TYR A 412 -6.00 32.55 -7.94
N LYS A 413 -6.04 33.06 -9.16
CA LYS A 413 -7.25 33.17 -9.97
C LYS A 413 -7.18 32.15 -11.10
N ALA A 414 -8.06 31.11 -11.00
CA ALA A 414 -8.21 30.09 -12.04
C ALA A 414 -8.89 30.66 -13.30
#